data_ed4bbb3fe135b58f60069fb2dd815936
#
_entry.id   ed4bbb3fe135b58f60069fb2dd815936
#
_cell.length_a   1.000
_cell.length_b   1.000
_cell.length_c   1.000
_cell.angle_alpha   90.00
_cell.angle_beta   90.00
_cell.angle_gamma   90.00
#
_symmetry.space_group_name_H-M   'P 1'
#
loop_
_entity.id
_entity.type
_entity.pdbx_description
1 polymer ?
#
loop_
_entity_poly.entity_id
_entity_poly.type
_entity_poly.pdbx_seq_one_letter_code
_entity_poly.pdbx_strand_id
1 'polypeptide(L)'
;MRAAEAPLGGSNALSEAVARYLFKLMAFKDEYEVARLHTLPAFTDKIAAQFEGDYRIVHHLAPPGIAKRNNNGELVKQPFGPWMRKAFGVLSRLKGLRGGAFDFFGRSEERKTERALIKEYRDCIEEMLRSLNADNQALAAEIARIPEEIRGYGHIKARHLAAARPKWQALMQRWRAGPLQQAA
;
A
#
# COMPACT_ATOMS: atom_id res chain seq x y z
N MET A 1 -14.68 8.26 -11.47
CA MET A 1 -15.36 8.42 -10.16
C MET A 1 -16.06 9.78 -10.05
N ARG A 2 -15.38 10.93 -10.05
CA ARG A 2 -16.02 12.24 -9.92
C ARG A 2 -17.19 12.47 -10.88
N ALA A 3 -17.01 12.14 -12.16
CA ALA A 3 -18.08 12.32 -13.15
C ALA A 3 -19.33 11.46 -12.88
N ALA A 4 -19.17 10.31 -12.22
CA ALA A 4 -20.30 9.46 -11.83
C ALA A 4 -20.95 9.89 -10.50
N GLU A 5 -20.18 10.51 -9.60
CA GLU A 5 -20.68 10.98 -8.30
C GLU A 5 -21.38 12.35 -8.40
N ALA A 6 -20.87 13.25 -9.22
CA ALA A 6 -21.37 14.63 -9.33
C ALA A 6 -22.89 14.74 -9.59
N PRO A 7 -23.52 13.93 -10.47
CA PRO A 7 -24.95 13.99 -10.72
C PRO A 7 -25.84 13.53 -9.55
N LEU A 8 -25.25 12.78 -8.58
CA LEU A 8 -26.03 12.18 -7.49
C LEU A 8 -26.36 13.18 -6.36
N GLY A 9 -25.79 14.36 -6.42
CA GLY A 9 -25.92 15.39 -5.39
C GLY A 9 -25.16 15.00 -4.11
N GLY A 10 -24.64 15.98 -3.39
CA GLY A 10 -23.97 15.74 -2.12
C GLY A 10 -22.46 15.96 -2.15
N SER A 11 -21.77 15.30 -1.25
CA SER A 11 -20.33 15.47 -1.05
C SER A 11 -19.52 14.60 -2.02
N ASN A 12 -18.27 15.01 -2.32
CA ASN A 12 -17.31 14.19 -3.07
C ASN A 12 -16.70 13.04 -2.24
N ALA A 13 -17.41 12.55 -1.21
CA ALA A 13 -16.88 11.62 -0.21
C ALA A 13 -16.43 10.29 -0.81
N LEU A 14 -17.15 9.78 -1.81
CA LEU A 14 -16.77 8.55 -2.51
C LEU A 14 -15.53 8.77 -3.36
N SER A 15 -15.47 9.83 -4.15
CA SER A 15 -14.32 10.17 -4.98
C SER A 15 -13.06 10.41 -4.15
N GLU A 16 -13.19 11.08 -3.01
CA GLU A 16 -12.09 11.32 -2.08
C GLU A 16 -11.61 10.02 -1.43
N ALA A 17 -12.54 9.16 -1.01
CA ALA A 17 -12.21 7.86 -0.44
C ALA A 17 -11.45 7.00 -1.47
N VAL A 18 -11.95 6.90 -2.69
CA VAL A 18 -11.30 6.14 -3.77
C VAL A 18 -9.91 6.68 -4.06
N ALA A 19 -9.75 8.00 -4.22
CA ALA A 19 -8.45 8.61 -4.49
C ALA A 19 -7.46 8.34 -3.35
N ARG A 20 -7.87 8.55 -2.10
CA ARG A 20 -7.04 8.34 -0.91
C ARG A 20 -6.60 6.89 -0.76
N TYR A 21 -7.54 5.96 -0.88
CA TYR A 21 -7.25 4.56 -0.58
C TYR A 21 -6.62 3.81 -1.74
N LEU A 22 -6.90 4.18 -2.99
CA LEU A 22 -6.12 3.70 -4.13
C LEU A 22 -4.66 4.16 -4.03
N PHE A 23 -4.43 5.45 -3.73
CA PHE A 23 -3.08 5.96 -3.49
C PHE A 23 -2.37 5.21 -2.36
N LYS A 24 -3.07 4.98 -1.23
CA LYS A 24 -2.53 4.20 -0.10
C LYS A 24 -2.11 2.80 -0.52
N LEU A 25 -2.92 2.09 -1.31
CA LEU A 25 -2.61 0.75 -1.79
C LEU A 25 -1.44 0.76 -2.78
N MET A 26 -1.36 1.78 -3.64
CA MET A 26 -0.25 1.95 -4.60
C MET A 26 1.06 2.34 -3.92
N ALA A 27 1.01 3.03 -2.77
CA ALA A 27 2.16 3.46 -1.99
C ALA A 27 2.70 2.34 -1.08
N PHE A 28 2.73 1.09 -1.56
CA PHE A 28 3.34 0.00 -0.82
C PHE A 28 4.87 0.15 -0.76
N LYS A 29 5.49 -0.50 0.24
CA LYS A 29 6.94 -0.46 0.40
C LYS A 29 7.62 -1.10 -0.82
N ASP A 30 8.50 -0.34 -1.45
CA ASP A 30 9.28 -0.74 -2.62
C ASP A 30 10.76 -0.54 -2.31
N GLU A 31 11.56 -1.58 -2.43
CA GLU A 31 12.96 -1.57 -2.06
C GLU A 31 13.79 -0.61 -2.94
N TYR A 32 13.46 -0.51 -4.23
CA TYR A 32 14.12 0.42 -5.16
C TYR A 32 13.79 1.88 -4.81
N GLU A 33 12.53 2.15 -4.45
CA GLU A 33 12.10 3.49 -4.05
C GLU A 33 12.67 3.89 -2.69
N VAL A 34 12.70 2.98 -1.71
CA VAL A 34 13.36 3.19 -0.43
C VAL A 34 14.84 3.52 -0.64
N ALA A 35 15.53 2.76 -1.50
CA ALA A 35 16.93 3.04 -1.83
C ALA A 35 17.11 4.41 -2.48
N ARG A 36 16.23 4.79 -3.40
CA ARG A 36 16.24 6.11 -4.04
C ARG A 36 16.08 7.22 -3.02
N LEU A 37 15.09 7.13 -2.13
CA LEU A 37 14.81 8.14 -1.10
C LEU A 37 16.01 8.35 -0.17
N HIS A 38 16.68 7.27 0.24
CA HIS A 38 17.88 7.34 1.09
C HIS A 38 19.12 7.90 0.38
N THR A 39 19.11 7.99 -0.95
CA THR A 39 20.21 8.55 -1.74
C THR A 39 19.97 9.99 -2.19
N LEU A 40 18.77 10.53 -1.98
CA LEU A 40 18.46 11.93 -2.32
C LEU A 40 19.28 12.90 -1.46
N PRO A 41 19.81 14.01 -2.05
CA PRO A 41 20.42 15.08 -1.29
C PRO A 41 19.53 15.60 -0.17
N ALA A 42 18.24 15.82 -0.45
CA ALA A 42 17.27 16.28 0.53
C ALA A 42 17.19 15.41 1.81
N PHE A 43 17.44 14.09 1.71
CA PHE A 43 17.50 13.20 2.89
C PHE A 43 18.74 13.52 3.75
N THR A 44 19.90 13.65 3.14
CA THR A 44 21.15 13.96 3.86
C THR A 44 21.16 15.37 4.42
N ASP A 45 20.67 16.33 3.65
CA ASP A 45 20.59 17.75 4.07
C ASP A 45 19.66 17.91 5.28
N LYS A 46 18.52 17.19 5.27
CA LYS A 46 17.59 17.16 6.41
C LYS A 46 18.24 16.58 7.68
N ILE A 47 19.06 15.54 7.54
CA ILE A 47 19.79 14.97 8.69
C ILE A 47 20.86 15.96 9.16
N ALA A 48 21.66 16.51 8.23
CA ALA A 48 22.70 17.47 8.57
C ALA A 48 22.16 18.72 9.29
N ALA A 49 20.94 19.13 8.95
CA ALA A 49 20.27 20.25 9.63
C ALA A 49 19.78 19.92 11.05
N GLN A 50 19.72 18.64 11.44
CA GLN A 50 19.23 18.20 12.75
C GLN A 50 20.34 17.86 13.74
N PHE A 51 21.57 17.66 13.29
CA PHE A 51 22.69 17.24 14.09
C PHE A 51 23.90 18.14 13.87
N GLU A 52 24.56 18.53 14.95
CA GLU A 52 25.83 19.26 14.95
C GLU A 52 27.00 18.29 15.15
N GLY A 53 28.17 18.61 14.55
CA GLY A 53 29.37 17.81 14.66
C GLY A 53 29.36 16.54 13.79
N ASP A 54 30.26 15.61 14.09
CA ASP A 54 30.41 14.36 13.36
C ASP A 54 29.34 13.36 13.77
N TYR A 55 28.61 12.86 12.77
CA TYR A 55 27.58 11.82 12.97
C TYR A 55 27.75 10.65 12.01
N ARG A 56 27.24 9.50 12.41
CA ARG A 56 27.23 8.29 11.60
C ARG A 56 25.81 7.79 11.38
N ILE A 57 25.41 7.64 10.11
CA ILE A 57 24.11 7.06 9.75
C ILE A 57 24.23 5.55 9.77
N VAL A 58 23.38 4.87 10.57
CA VAL A 58 23.22 3.42 10.61
C VAL A 58 21.82 3.08 10.15
N HIS A 59 21.73 2.22 9.14
CA HIS A 59 20.46 1.76 8.60
C HIS A 59 20.04 0.44 9.24
N HIS A 60 18.90 0.40 9.91
CA HIS A 60 18.33 -0.83 10.48
C HIS A 60 17.39 -1.48 9.46
N LEU A 61 17.87 -2.51 8.79
CA LEU A 61 17.20 -3.16 7.66
C LEU A 61 17.02 -4.66 7.90
N ALA A 62 16.01 -5.23 7.25
CA ALA A 62 15.80 -6.67 7.16
C ALA A 62 15.68 -7.08 5.67
N PRO A 63 16.81 -7.09 4.90
CA PRO A 63 16.77 -7.37 3.47
C PRO A 63 16.28 -8.81 3.23
N PRO A 64 15.37 -9.02 2.27
CA PRO A 64 14.94 -10.37 1.88
C PRO A 64 16.14 -11.23 1.47
N GLY A 65 16.17 -12.48 1.94
CA GLY A 65 17.24 -13.44 1.63
C GLY A 65 18.51 -13.33 2.48
N ILE A 66 18.74 -12.20 3.18
CA ILE A 66 19.94 -11.98 4.02
C ILE A 66 19.57 -11.85 5.51
N ALA A 67 18.40 -11.28 5.80
CA ALA A 67 17.96 -11.03 7.17
C ALA A 67 17.71 -12.34 7.92
N LYS A 68 18.17 -12.40 9.17
CA LYS A 68 17.88 -13.50 10.10
C LYS A 68 16.38 -13.51 10.44
N ARG A 69 15.86 -14.68 10.77
CA ARG A 69 14.50 -14.84 11.30
C ARG A 69 14.56 -15.10 12.80
N ASN A 70 13.60 -14.58 13.54
CA ASN A 70 13.40 -14.94 14.94
C ASN A 70 12.67 -16.29 15.05
N ASN A 71 12.44 -16.74 16.29
CA ASN A 71 11.75 -18.01 16.58
C ASN A 71 10.31 -18.06 16.04
N ASN A 72 9.71 -16.91 15.76
CA ASN A 72 8.37 -16.77 15.18
C ASN A 72 8.39 -16.69 13.65
N GLY A 73 9.57 -16.85 13.00
CA GLY A 73 9.73 -16.75 11.55
C GLY A 73 9.77 -15.32 11.00
N GLU A 74 9.74 -14.29 11.85
CA GLU A 74 9.75 -12.88 11.45
C GLU A 74 11.18 -12.41 11.15
N LEU A 75 11.32 -11.54 10.13
CA LEU A 75 12.61 -10.97 9.75
C LEU A 75 13.11 -9.99 10.83
N VAL A 76 14.32 -10.22 11.32
CA VAL A 76 14.99 -9.37 12.31
C VAL A 76 15.79 -8.27 11.61
N LYS A 77 15.55 -7.02 11.99
CA LYS A 77 16.34 -5.88 11.50
C LYS A 77 17.78 -5.97 12.02
N GLN A 78 18.73 -5.75 11.12
CA GLN A 78 20.16 -5.72 11.42
C GLN A 78 20.73 -4.34 11.11
N PRO A 79 21.75 -3.87 11.84
CA PRO A 79 22.41 -2.60 11.58
C PRO A 79 23.35 -2.71 10.39
N PHE A 80 23.26 -1.78 9.47
CA PHE A 80 24.16 -1.61 8.33
C PHE A 80 24.80 -0.23 8.40
N GLY A 81 26.12 -0.21 8.28
CA GLY A 81 26.90 1.03 8.37
C GLY A 81 26.81 1.95 7.15
N PRO A 82 27.65 2.99 7.06
CA PRO A 82 27.59 4.01 6.00
C PRO A 82 27.75 3.48 4.58
N TRP A 83 28.38 2.33 4.39
CA TRP A 83 28.54 1.67 3.08
C TRP A 83 27.19 1.34 2.42
N MET A 84 26.13 1.16 3.23
CA MET A 84 24.78 0.88 2.74
C MET A 84 24.26 1.98 1.81
N ARG A 85 24.69 3.23 2.00
CA ARG A 85 24.32 4.32 1.09
C ARG A 85 24.82 4.09 -0.34
N LYS A 86 26.04 3.52 -0.50
CA LYS A 86 26.56 3.14 -1.83
C LYS A 86 25.73 2.01 -2.43
N ALA A 87 25.37 0.99 -1.63
CA ALA A 87 24.49 -0.09 -2.06
C ALA A 87 23.11 0.43 -2.49
N PHE A 88 22.52 1.37 -1.76
CA PHE A 88 21.29 2.05 -2.16
C PHE A 88 21.44 2.83 -3.47
N GLY A 89 22.60 3.49 -3.70
CA GLY A 89 22.89 4.16 -4.96
C GLY A 89 22.83 3.23 -6.16
N VAL A 90 23.38 2.02 -6.03
CA VAL A 90 23.30 0.98 -7.07
C VAL A 90 21.86 0.50 -7.22
N LEU A 91 21.20 0.15 -6.11
CA LEU A 91 19.83 -0.38 -6.13
C LEU A 91 18.83 0.61 -6.73
N SER A 92 18.96 1.91 -6.43
CA SER A 92 18.09 2.95 -6.98
C SER A 92 18.16 3.07 -8.51
N ARG A 93 19.33 2.78 -9.10
CA ARG A 93 19.53 2.77 -10.57
C ARG A 93 18.87 1.55 -11.23
N LEU A 94 18.69 0.48 -10.47
CA LEU A 94 18.06 -0.76 -10.93
C LEU A 94 16.52 -0.71 -10.90
N LYS A 95 15.92 0.43 -10.59
CA LYS A 95 14.45 0.60 -10.57
C LYS A 95 13.74 0.19 -11.87
N GLY A 96 14.42 0.26 -13.01
CA GLY A 96 13.90 -0.19 -14.31
C GLY A 96 13.67 -1.70 -14.41
N LEU A 97 14.23 -2.51 -13.51
CA LEU A 97 14.01 -3.95 -13.44
C LEU A 97 12.66 -4.30 -12.77
N ARG A 98 12.01 -3.33 -12.13
CA ARG A 98 10.74 -3.52 -11.41
C ARG A 98 9.67 -4.10 -12.34
N GLY A 99 9.04 -5.18 -11.90
CA GLY A 99 8.00 -5.89 -12.66
C GLY A 99 8.51 -6.75 -13.82
N GLY A 100 9.83 -6.72 -14.10
CA GLY A 100 10.44 -7.53 -15.15
C GLY A 100 10.93 -8.90 -14.67
N ALA A 101 11.53 -9.65 -15.60
CA ALA A 101 12.08 -11.00 -15.33
C ALA A 101 13.21 -11.00 -14.28
N PHE A 102 13.90 -9.87 -14.11
CA PHE A 102 15.01 -9.68 -13.15
C PHE A 102 14.61 -8.92 -11.89
N ASP A 103 13.30 -8.72 -11.63
CA ASP A 103 12.80 -8.11 -10.41
C ASP A 103 12.87 -9.10 -9.25
N PHE A 104 14.00 -9.13 -8.56
CA PHE A 104 14.22 -10.02 -7.41
C PHE A 104 13.22 -9.75 -6.28
N PHE A 105 12.95 -8.48 -5.96
CA PHE A 105 12.05 -8.11 -4.87
C PHE A 105 10.57 -8.33 -5.24
N GLY A 106 10.21 -8.09 -6.50
CA GLY A 106 8.85 -8.20 -6.99
C GLY A 106 8.27 -9.62 -7.00
N ARG A 107 9.12 -10.65 -6.83
CA ARG A 107 8.71 -12.06 -6.80
C ARG A 107 8.24 -12.55 -5.45
N SER A 108 8.45 -11.79 -4.39
CA SER A 108 8.00 -12.18 -3.05
C SER A 108 6.47 -12.27 -3.00
N GLU A 109 5.94 -13.18 -2.18
CA GLU A 109 4.49 -13.33 -1.98
C GLU A 109 3.86 -12.02 -1.47
N GLU A 110 4.59 -11.28 -0.64
CA GLU A 110 4.17 -9.96 -0.18
C GLU A 110 3.93 -9.00 -1.36
N ARG A 111 4.85 -8.94 -2.33
CA ARG A 111 4.72 -8.06 -3.50
C ARG A 111 3.64 -8.52 -4.47
N LYS A 112 3.44 -9.82 -4.61
CA LYS A 112 2.32 -10.36 -5.39
C LYS A 112 0.99 -9.97 -4.74
N THR A 113 0.87 -10.13 -3.43
CA THR A 113 -0.32 -9.73 -2.66
C THR A 113 -0.61 -8.24 -2.78
N GLU A 114 0.42 -7.37 -2.69
CA GLU A 114 0.27 -5.93 -2.85
C GLU A 114 -0.29 -5.55 -4.22
N ARG A 115 0.26 -6.13 -5.29
CA ARG A 115 -0.23 -5.88 -6.65
C ARG A 115 -1.63 -6.45 -6.89
N ALA A 116 -1.91 -7.63 -6.37
CA ALA A 116 -3.22 -8.24 -6.45
C ALA A 116 -4.28 -7.38 -5.74
N LEU A 117 -3.94 -6.83 -4.57
CA LEU A 117 -4.83 -5.98 -3.79
C LEU A 117 -5.18 -4.67 -4.52
N ILE A 118 -4.22 -4.07 -5.22
CA ILE A 118 -4.49 -2.88 -6.05
C ILE A 118 -5.48 -3.22 -7.15
N LYS A 119 -5.26 -4.35 -7.85
CA LYS A 119 -6.16 -4.80 -8.91
C LYS A 119 -7.56 -5.10 -8.36
N GLU A 120 -7.65 -5.87 -7.28
CA GLU A 120 -8.90 -6.23 -6.62
C GLU A 120 -9.71 -4.97 -6.22
N TYR A 121 -9.02 -3.98 -5.66
CA TYR A 121 -9.67 -2.71 -5.30
C TYR A 121 -10.18 -1.95 -6.53
N ARG A 122 -9.41 -1.88 -7.60
CA ARG A 122 -9.84 -1.24 -8.85
C ARG A 122 -11.02 -1.95 -9.48
N ASP A 123 -10.98 -3.27 -9.57
CA ASP A 123 -12.09 -4.09 -10.09
C ASP A 123 -13.37 -3.87 -9.27
N CYS A 124 -13.26 -3.79 -7.94
CA CYS A 124 -14.35 -3.48 -7.03
C CYS A 124 -14.94 -2.09 -7.31
N ILE A 125 -14.10 -1.07 -7.48
CA ILE A 125 -14.56 0.29 -7.80
C ILE A 125 -15.23 0.33 -9.18
N GLU A 126 -14.70 -0.36 -10.17
CA GLU A 126 -15.30 -0.44 -11.51
C GLU A 126 -16.65 -1.17 -11.48
N GLU A 127 -16.79 -2.24 -10.70
CA GLU A 127 -18.07 -2.91 -10.47
C GLU A 127 -19.10 -1.95 -9.88
N MET A 128 -18.73 -1.22 -8.83
CA MET A 128 -19.64 -0.26 -8.19
C MET A 128 -20.07 0.87 -9.14
N LEU A 129 -19.17 1.35 -9.99
CA LEU A 129 -19.49 2.43 -10.94
C LEU A 129 -20.60 2.09 -11.93
N ARG A 130 -20.81 0.81 -12.25
CA ARG A 130 -21.82 0.36 -13.22
C ARG A 130 -23.26 0.52 -12.74
N SER A 131 -23.47 0.51 -11.42
CA SER A 131 -24.79 0.57 -10.78
C SER A 131 -24.90 1.64 -9.70
N LEU A 132 -23.94 2.58 -9.65
CA LEU A 132 -23.90 3.67 -8.67
C LEU A 132 -25.12 4.60 -8.87
N ASN A 133 -25.84 4.86 -7.79
CA ASN A 133 -26.96 5.79 -7.74
C ASN A 133 -27.04 6.49 -6.36
N ALA A 134 -28.02 7.38 -6.15
CA ALA A 134 -28.15 8.13 -4.91
C ALA A 134 -28.40 7.23 -3.68
N ASP A 135 -29.15 6.13 -3.84
CA ASP A 135 -29.55 5.25 -2.73
C ASP A 135 -28.37 4.40 -2.22
N ASN A 136 -27.43 4.06 -3.10
CA ASN A 136 -26.30 3.20 -2.75
C ASN A 136 -24.96 3.93 -2.58
N GLN A 137 -24.92 5.26 -2.77
CA GLN A 137 -23.71 6.08 -2.67
C GLN A 137 -23.02 5.95 -1.29
N ALA A 138 -23.80 5.89 -0.23
CA ALA A 138 -23.27 5.74 1.13
C ALA A 138 -22.57 4.40 1.32
N LEU A 139 -23.17 3.30 0.82
CA LEU A 139 -22.56 1.97 0.84
C LEU A 139 -21.30 1.92 -0.03
N ALA A 140 -21.31 2.55 -1.20
CA ALA A 140 -20.13 2.67 -2.05
C ALA A 140 -18.97 3.37 -1.33
N ALA A 141 -19.24 4.44 -0.58
CA ALA A 141 -18.23 5.14 0.20
C ALA A 141 -17.71 4.28 1.36
N GLU A 142 -18.55 3.47 1.99
CA GLU A 142 -18.13 2.50 3.03
C GLU A 142 -17.19 1.45 2.44
N ILE A 143 -17.54 0.85 1.31
CA ILE A 143 -16.71 -0.13 0.60
C ILE A 143 -15.37 0.50 0.20
N ALA A 144 -15.40 1.70 -0.37
CA ALA A 144 -14.19 2.40 -0.79
C ALA A 144 -13.21 2.68 0.36
N ARG A 145 -13.69 2.72 1.61
CA ARG A 145 -12.86 2.96 2.81
C ARG A 145 -12.23 1.69 3.39
N ILE A 146 -12.60 0.50 2.96
CA ILE A 146 -12.07 -0.76 3.51
C ILE A 146 -10.54 -0.77 3.60
N PRO A 147 -9.75 -0.27 2.62
CA PRO A 147 -8.30 -0.26 2.76
C PRO A 147 -7.77 0.58 3.92
N GLU A 148 -8.61 1.40 4.58
CA GLU A 148 -8.21 2.10 5.81
C GLU A 148 -7.78 1.14 6.91
N GLU A 149 -8.44 0.00 6.99
CA GLU A 149 -8.18 -1.04 7.99
C GLU A 149 -6.91 -1.85 7.68
N ILE A 150 -6.44 -1.84 6.43
CA ILE A 150 -5.25 -2.58 5.99
C ILE A 150 -4.01 -1.73 6.25
N ARG A 151 -3.36 -1.94 7.42
CA ARG A 151 -2.24 -1.12 7.91
C ARG A 151 -0.98 -1.94 8.13
N GLY A 152 0.17 -1.25 8.15
CA GLY A 152 1.47 -1.85 8.44
C GLY A 152 2.16 -2.45 7.22
N TYR A 153 3.15 -3.28 7.47
CA TYR A 153 3.99 -3.94 6.46
C TYR A 153 4.21 -5.40 6.86
N GLY A 154 4.55 -6.25 5.89
CA GLY A 154 4.86 -7.66 6.14
C GLY A 154 3.71 -8.39 6.82
N HIS A 155 4.03 -9.20 7.82
CA HIS A 155 3.08 -10.00 8.58
C HIS A 155 1.98 -9.17 9.28
N ILE A 156 2.29 -7.94 9.70
CA ILE A 156 1.30 -7.04 10.31
C ILE A 156 0.22 -6.68 9.30
N LYS A 157 0.63 -6.29 8.07
CA LYS A 157 -0.32 -5.98 7.00
C LYS A 157 -1.12 -7.21 6.57
N ALA A 158 -0.48 -8.38 6.48
CA ALA A 158 -1.16 -9.64 6.17
C ALA A 158 -2.27 -9.96 7.18
N ARG A 159 -2.02 -9.76 8.48
CA ARG A 159 -3.03 -9.94 9.54
C ARG A 159 -4.18 -8.96 9.40
N HIS A 160 -3.90 -7.67 9.16
CA HIS A 160 -4.95 -6.67 8.97
C HIS A 160 -5.76 -6.93 7.69
N LEU A 161 -5.13 -7.36 6.63
CA LEU A 161 -5.81 -7.76 5.39
C LEU A 161 -6.73 -8.96 5.64
N ALA A 162 -6.27 -9.99 6.35
CA ALA A 162 -7.08 -11.14 6.70
C ALA A 162 -8.32 -10.76 7.54
N ALA A 163 -8.17 -9.79 8.46
CA ALA A 163 -9.27 -9.27 9.26
C ALA A 163 -10.25 -8.41 8.44
N ALA A 164 -9.76 -7.60 7.49
CA ALA A 164 -10.60 -6.74 6.66
C ALA A 164 -11.38 -7.49 5.56
N ARG A 165 -10.87 -8.64 5.09
CA ARG A 165 -11.48 -9.40 3.99
C ARG A 165 -12.94 -9.82 4.24
N PRO A 166 -13.33 -10.41 5.39
CA PRO A 166 -14.72 -10.78 5.64
C PRO A 166 -15.66 -9.58 5.56
N LYS A 167 -15.25 -8.45 6.12
CA LYS A 167 -16.02 -7.20 6.06
C LYS A 167 -16.18 -6.71 4.62
N TRP A 168 -15.08 -6.70 3.85
CA TRP A 168 -15.13 -6.31 2.44
C TRP A 168 -16.07 -7.21 1.65
N GLN A 169 -15.98 -8.52 1.83
CA GLN A 169 -16.85 -9.49 1.17
C GLN A 169 -18.32 -9.27 1.54
N ALA A 170 -18.64 -9.07 2.82
CA ALA A 170 -20.00 -8.82 3.29
C ALA A 170 -20.58 -7.53 2.67
N LEU A 171 -19.80 -6.45 2.61
CA LEU A 171 -20.23 -5.20 2.00
C LEU A 171 -20.47 -5.35 0.49
N MET A 172 -19.60 -6.09 -0.22
CA MET A 172 -19.78 -6.37 -1.64
C MET A 172 -20.99 -7.28 -1.91
N GLN A 173 -21.29 -8.22 -1.01
CA GLN A 173 -22.53 -9.02 -1.09
C GLN A 173 -23.76 -8.12 -0.94
N ARG A 174 -23.76 -7.22 0.04
CA ARG A 174 -24.83 -6.22 0.19
C ARG A 174 -24.98 -5.33 -1.06
N TRP A 175 -23.85 -4.91 -1.66
CA TRP A 175 -23.86 -4.13 -2.90
C TRP A 175 -24.56 -4.89 -4.04
N ARG A 176 -24.21 -6.16 -4.24
CA ARG A 176 -24.74 -7.01 -5.31
C ARG A 176 -26.20 -7.41 -5.09
N ALA A 177 -26.62 -7.55 -3.83
CA ALA A 177 -28.00 -7.85 -3.48
C ALA A 177 -28.99 -6.72 -3.81
N GLY A 178 -28.51 -5.47 -3.87
CA GLY A 178 -29.34 -4.31 -4.14
C GLY A 178 -30.31 -3.96 -2.98
N PRO A 179 -31.11 -2.90 -3.12
CA PRO A 179 -31.95 -2.39 -2.04
C PRO A 179 -33.12 -3.33 -1.65
N LEU A 180 -33.59 -4.20 -2.53
CA LEU A 180 -34.75 -5.08 -2.27
C LEU A 180 -34.49 -6.25 -1.30
N GLN A 181 -33.24 -6.64 -1.07
CA GLN A 181 -32.88 -7.72 -0.14
C GLN A 181 -32.37 -7.22 1.22
N GLN A 182 -32.32 -5.90 1.43
CA GLN A 182 -31.85 -5.32 2.69
C GLN A 182 -33.01 -5.06 3.69
N ALA A 183 -34.25 -5.26 3.28
CA ALA A 183 -35.46 -5.00 4.06
C ALA A 183 -36.15 -6.28 4.59
N ALA A 184 -35.57 -7.44 4.39
CA ALA A 184 -36.00 -8.74 4.93
C ALA A 184 -35.00 -9.22 5.98
#